data_848c3d4c0b2fa9921cd92c4c75eac2bc
#
_entry.id   848c3d4c0b2fa9921cd92c4c75eac2bc
#
_cell.length_a   1.000
_cell.length_b   1.000
_cell.length_c   1.000
_cell.angle_alpha   90.00
_cell.angle_beta   90.00
_cell.angle_gamma   90.00
#
_symmetry.space_group_name_H-M   'P 1'
#
loop_
_entity.id
_entity.type
_entity.pdbx_description
1 polymer ?
#
loop_
_entity_poly.entity_id
_entity_poly.type
_entity_poly.pdbx_seq_one_letter_code
_entity_poly.pdbx_strand_id
1 'polypeptide(L)'
;MGCDCHFFTERWTNQKNYEGPKDIQINRDIKLNSILENGEHQEYSWITADTWTNDDGYWSADEYYDDRNYFLFAILANVRNGYRIEPLAEPRGIPEDSCYPIKYIVNEWKGDGHSHSYFTLKELLEVDWDKYCVKLPEVDRTNWLDDFKQTLKELKEIDKNPENVRCVFFFDN
;
A
#
# COMPACT_ATOMS: atom_id res chain seq x y z
N MET A 1 -3.68 0.60 23.62
CA MET A 1 -4.03 1.36 22.40
C MET A 1 -4.03 0.40 21.23
N GLY A 2 -4.94 0.57 20.28
CA GLY A 2 -4.97 -0.19 19.03
C GLY A 2 -3.80 0.22 18.14
N CYS A 3 -3.63 -0.48 17.02
CA CYS A 3 -2.72 -0.13 15.94
C CYS A 3 -3.43 -0.47 14.65
N ASP A 4 -3.56 0.47 13.75
CA ASP A 4 -4.16 0.28 12.44
C ASP A 4 -3.08 0.28 11.37
N CYS A 5 -3.36 -0.36 10.25
CA CYS A 5 -2.52 -0.35 9.07
C CYS A 5 -3.19 0.49 8.00
N HIS A 6 -2.52 1.52 7.56
CA HIS A 6 -2.92 2.34 6.42
C HIS A 6 -2.23 1.76 5.19
N PHE A 7 -2.99 1.06 4.36
CA PHE A 7 -2.46 0.28 3.24
C PHE A 7 -3.02 0.79 1.92
N PHE A 8 -2.17 1.41 1.12
CA PHE A 8 -2.52 2.08 -0.14
C PHE A 8 -1.91 1.37 -1.32
N THR A 9 -2.58 1.48 -2.48
CA THR A 9 -2.13 0.86 -3.72
C THR A 9 -1.86 1.91 -4.77
N GLU A 10 -0.72 1.80 -5.45
CA GLU A 10 -0.31 2.64 -6.57
C GLU A 10 -0.13 1.80 -7.83
N ARG A 11 -0.37 2.42 -8.98
CA ARG A 11 -0.12 1.86 -10.30
C ARG A 11 0.87 2.72 -11.07
N TRP A 12 1.90 2.10 -11.65
CA TRP A 12 2.80 2.74 -12.61
C TRP A 12 2.12 2.85 -13.97
N THR A 13 1.97 4.05 -14.49
CA THR A 13 1.25 4.25 -15.75
C THR A 13 1.84 5.37 -16.58
N ASN A 14 1.65 5.27 -17.92
CA ASN A 14 1.86 6.37 -18.82
C ASN A 14 0.65 7.31 -18.75
N GLN A 15 0.88 8.54 -18.35
CA GLN A 15 -0.15 9.55 -18.14
C GLN A 15 -0.95 9.87 -19.41
N LYS A 16 -0.32 9.75 -20.60
CA LYS A 16 -1.01 10.02 -21.88
C LYS A 16 -2.05 8.97 -22.23
N ASN A 17 -1.87 7.74 -21.73
CA ASN A 17 -2.71 6.59 -22.03
C ASN A 17 -3.60 6.19 -20.84
N TYR A 18 -3.67 7.04 -19.82
CA TYR A 18 -4.49 6.75 -18.65
C TYR A 18 -5.98 6.90 -18.99
N GLU A 19 -6.69 5.77 -19.05
CA GLU A 19 -8.14 5.68 -19.27
C GLU A 19 -8.95 5.53 -17.97
N GLY A 20 -8.36 5.85 -16.82
CA GLY A 20 -9.02 5.76 -15.52
C GLY A 20 -10.13 6.79 -15.30
N PRO A 21 -10.80 6.79 -14.15
CA PRO A 21 -11.85 7.75 -13.82
C PRO A 21 -11.37 9.19 -14.02
N LYS A 22 -12.12 9.97 -14.77
CA LYS A 22 -11.80 11.38 -15.10
C LYS A 22 -12.19 12.32 -13.97
N ASP A 23 -12.02 11.91 -12.72
CA ASP A 23 -12.29 12.81 -11.64
C ASP A 23 -11.18 13.85 -11.43
N ILE A 24 -11.49 14.89 -10.68
CA ILE A 24 -10.61 16.04 -10.46
C ILE A 24 -9.35 15.59 -9.68
N GLN A 25 -9.43 14.54 -8.88
CA GLN A 25 -8.34 14.03 -8.06
C GLN A 25 -7.24 13.40 -8.88
N ILE A 26 -7.60 12.48 -9.79
CA ILE A 26 -6.64 11.80 -10.66
C ILE A 26 -5.94 12.80 -11.56
N ASN A 27 -6.69 13.77 -12.12
CA ASN A 27 -6.10 14.86 -12.89
C ASN A 27 -5.09 15.69 -12.07
N ARG A 28 -5.35 15.89 -10.78
CA ARG A 28 -4.45 16.58 -9.86
C ARG A 28 -3.20 15.75 -9.56
N ASP A 29 -3.37 14.48 -9.28
CA ASP A 29 -2.25 13.56 -9.03
C ASP A 29 -1.34 13.43 -10.24
N ILE A 30 -1.91 13.20 -11.40
CA ILE A 30 -1.17 13.16 -12.67
C ILE A 30 -0.39 14.45 -12.85
N LYS A 31 -1.02 15.59 -12.62
CA LYS A 31 -0.37 16.90 -12.74
C LYS A 31 0.78 17.09 -11.74
N LEU A 32 0.60 16.66 -10.49
CA LEU A 32 1.60 16.82 -9.43
C LEU A 32 2.77 15.84 -9.58
N ASN A 33 2.50 14.61 -9.98
CA ASN A 33 3.53 13.60 -10.18
C ASN A 33 4.24 13.73 -11.54
N SER A 34 3.68 14.49 -12.49
CA SER A 34 4.27 14.65 -13.82
C SER A 34 5.31 15.76 -13.93
N ILE A 35 5.46 16.59 -12.91
CA ILE A 35 6.40 17.71 -12.91
C ILE A 35 7.62 17.30 -12.11
N LEU A 36 8.75 17.14 -12.77
CA LEU A 36 10.04 16.97 -12.13
C LEU A 36 10.51 18.30 -11.51
N GLU A 37 11.47 18.25 -10.57
CA GLU A 37 12.05 19.44 -9.92
C GLU A 37 12.59 20.47 -10.92
N ASN A 38 13.03 20.03 -12.10
CA ASN A 38 13.48 20.89 -13.20
C ASN A 38 12.35 21.48 -14.07
N GLY A 39 11.08 21.20 -13.75
CA GLY A 39 9.91 21.65 -14.51
C GLY A 39 9.58 20.82 -15.75
N GLU A 40 10.29 19.71 -15.99
CA GLU A 40 9.97 18.78 -17.07
C GLU A 40 8.83 17.85 -16.70
N HIS A 41 8.00 17.45 -17.68
CA HIS A 41 6.92 16.50 -17.47
C HIS A 41 7.45 15.07 -17.57
N GLN A 42 7.14 14.27 -16.55
CA GLN A 42 7.38 12.84 -16.54
C GLN A 42 6.29 12.12 -17.35
N GLU A 43 6.68 11.25 -18.29
CA GLU A 43 5.72 10.51 -19.10
C GLU A 43 5.04 9.38 -18.30
N TYR A 44 5.77 8.76 -17.38
CA TYR A 44 5.30 7.71 -16.48
C TYR A 44 5.39 8.17 -15.03
N SER A 45 4.42 7.78 -14.22
CA SER A 45 4.43 8.01 -12.78
C SER A 45 3.62 6.96 -12.03
N TRP A 46 3.82 6.90 -10.72
CA TRP A 46 2.93 6.22 -9.81
C TRP A 46 1.68 7.07 -9.59
N ILE A 47 0.51 6.46 -9.70
CA ILE A 47 -0.79 7.07 -9.39
C ILE A 47 -1.55 6.16 -8.45
N THR A 48 -2.51 6.70 -7.72
CA THR A 48 -3.39 5.91 -6.85
C THR A 48 -4.18 4.89 -7.66
N ALA A 49 -4.26 3.68 -7.16
CA ALA A 49 -5.14 2.63 -7.67
C ALA A 49 -6.36 2.40 -6.77
N ASP A 50 -6.30 2.84 -5.50
CA ASP A 50 -7.46 2.88 -4.61
C ASP A 50 -8.49 3.92 -5.05
N THR A 51 -9.70 3.81 -4.53
CA THR A 51 -10.71 4.88 -4.64
C THR A 51 -10.40 5.98 -3.63
N TRP A 52 -10.16 7.19 -4.12
CA TRP A 52 -9.83 8.34 -3.29
C TRP A 52 -10.89 9.42 -3.37
N THR A 53 -11.10 10.11 -2.24
CA THR A 53 -11.93 11.31 -2.14
C THR A 53 -11.14 12.46 -1.53
N ASN A 54 -11.49 13.69 -1.91
CA ASN A 54 -10.94 14.89 -1.30
C ASN A 54 -12.09 15.83 -0.96
N ASP A 55 -12.61 15.68 0.25
CA ASP A 55 -13.70 16.48 0.76
C ASP A 55 -13.17 17.53 1.74
N ASP A 56 -13.55 18.80 1.54
CA ASP A 56 -13.13 19.92 2.39
C ASP A 56 -11.61 20.06 2.57
N GLY A 57 -10.82 19.60 1.59
CA GLY A 57 -9.36 19.65 1.63
C GLY A 57 -8.70 18.47 2.34
N TYR A 58 -9.46 17.47 2.76
CA TYR A 58 -8.95 16.24 3.38
C TYR A 58 -9.03 15.07 2.42
N TRP A 59 -7.89 14.38 2.24
CA TRP A 59 -7.82 13.16 1.46
C TRP A 59 -8.22 11.96 2.30
N SER A 60 -9.05 11.09 1.73
CA SER A 60 -9.33 9.77 2.28
C SER A 60 -9.37 8.74 1.16
N ALA A 61 -9.09 7.49 1.51
CA ALA A 61 -9.09 6.37 0.57
C ALA A 61 -10.08 5.29 1.03
N ASP A 62 -10.72 4.68 0.02
CA ASP A 62 -11.41 3.40 0.18
C ASP A 62 -10.41 2.33 -0.26
N GLU A 63 -9.63 1.85 0.71
CA GLU A 63 -8.45 1.02 0.49
C GLU A 63 -8.84 -0.42 0.10
N TYR A 64 -8.00 -1.10 -0.68
CA TYR A 64 -8.18 -2.53 -0.97
C TYR A 64 -8.05 -3.42 0.26
N TYR A 65 -7.33 -2.96 1.27
CA TYR A 65 -7.14 -3.68 2.53
C TYR A 65 -7.17 -2.73 3.73
N ASP A 66 -8.13 -2.92 4.64
CA ASP A 66 -8.36 -2.10 5.82
C ASP A 66 -8.52 -2.91 7.13
N ASP A 67 -8.21 -4.22 7.10
CA ASP A 67 -8.37 -5.10 8.26
C ASP A 67 -7.27 -4.91 9.30
N ARG A 68 -7.65 -5.00 10.60
CA ARG A 68 -6.73 -4.95 11.74
C ARG A 68 -6.15 -6.34 12.02
N ASN A 69 -5.19 -6.78 11.25
CA ASN A 69 -4.54 -8.06 11.36
C ASN A 69 -3.10 -7.96 11.90
N TYR A 70 -2.93 -8.03 13.21
CA TYR A 70 -1.59 -7.93 13.84
C TYR A 70 -0.62 -9.05 13.43
N PHE A 71 -1.13 -10.19 13.00
CA PHE A 71 -0.30 -11.25 12.46
C PHE A 71 0.33 -10.85 11.11
N LEU A 72 -0.47 -10.25 10.23
CA LEU A 72 0.00 -9.67 8.98
C LEU A 72 0.98 -8.50 9.23
N PHE A 73 0.69 -7.62 10.21
CA PHE A 73 1.55 -6.48 10.55
C PHE A 73 2.95 -6.95 11.00
N ALA A 74 3.00 -8.06 11.75
CA ALA A 74 4.26 -8.68 12.16
C ALA A 74 5.05 -9.17 10.93
N ILE A 75 4.38 -9.77 9.95
CA ILE A 75 5.01 -10.28 8.73
C ILE A 75 5.51 -9.14 7.85
N LEU A 76 4.69 -8.10 7.64
CA LEU A 76 5.02 -6.99 6.74
C LEU A 76 6.13 -6.09 7.26
N ALA A 77 6.14 -5.78 8.56
CA ALA A 77 7.01 -4.73 9.11
C ALA A 77 7.42 -4.92 10.58
N ASN A 78 7.32 -6.10 11.14
CA ASN A 78 7.66 -6.39 12.55
C ASN A 78 6.80 -5.60 13.57
N VAL A 79 5.62 -5.11 13.16
CA VAL A 79 4.72 -4.34 14.02
C VAL A 79 3.85 -5.28 14.85
N ARG A 80 3.68 -4.99 16.16
CA ARG A 80 2.90 -5.83 17.10
C ARG A 80 3.33 -7.32 17.09
N ASN A 81 4.60 -7.60 16.84
CA ASN A 81 5.14 -8.95 16.64
C ASN A 81 5.28 -9.77 17.93
N GLY A 82 4.16 -9.97 18.66
CA GLY A 82 4.10 -10.94 19.76
C GLY A 82 4.27 -12.40 19.32
N TYR A 83 4.17 -12.67 18.02
CA TYR A 83 4.27 -14.00 17.41
C TYR A 83 5.72 -14.44 17.15
N ARG A 84 6.70 -13.54 17.28
CA ARG A 84 8.13 -13.76 17.00
C ARG A 84 8.37 -14.26 15.58
N ILE A 85 7.69 -13.65 14.61
CA ILE A 85 7.83 -13.95 13.20
C ILE A 85 8.97 -13.09 12.63
N GLU A 86 9.77 -13.66 11.74
CA GLU A 86 10.73 -12.90 10.96
C GLU A 86 9.96 -12.10 9.90
N PRO A 87 10.08 -10.77 9.86
CA PRO A 87 9.38 -9.95 8.88
C PRO A 87 9.94 -10.15 7.48
N LEU A 88 9.17 -9.77 6.46
CA LEU A 88 9.59 -9.84 5.06
C LEU A 88 10.80 -8.94 4.78
N ALA A 89 10.81 -7.77 5.40
CA ALA A 89 11.92 -6.82 5.35
C ALA A 89 11.84 -5.83 6.52
N GLU A 90 12.94 -5.15 6.80
CA GLU A 90 12.90 -3.93 7.62
C GLU A 90 12.10 -2.84 6.89
N PRO A 91 11.41 -1.93 7.62
CA PRO A 91 10.66 -0.84 7.03
C PRO A 91 11.52 0.01 6.07
N ARG A 92 11.05 0.16 4.83
CA ARG A 92 11.79 0.80 3.72
C ARG A 92 11.57 2.32 3.62
N GLY A 93 10.65 2.87 4.43
CA GLY A 93 10.17 4.24 4.28
C GLY A 93 9.10 4.37 3.19
N ILE A 94 8.65 5.62 2.96
CA ILE A 94 7.75 5.94 1.84
C ILE A 94 8.60 6.21 0.60
N PRO A 95 8.27 5.62 -0.58
CA PRO A 95 9.00 5.92 -1.80
C PRO A 95 8.97 7.42 -2.14
N GLU A 96 10.11 7.96 -2.56
CA GLU A 96 10.21 9.39 -2.93
C GLU A 96 9.30 9.75 -4.11
N ASP A 97 9.05 8.79 -5.01
CA ASP A 97 8.19 8.91 -6.18
C ASP A 97 6.73 8.46 -5.94
N SER A 98 6.32 8.24 -4.69
CA SER A 98 4.90 7.98 -4.35
C SER A 98 4.01 9.13 -4.79
N CYS A 99 2.76 8.79 -5.15
CA CYS A 99 1.76 9.77 -5.55
C CYS A 99 1.40 10.76 -4.42
N TYR A 100 0.86 11.89 -4.82
CA TYR A 100 0.60 12.99 -3.90
C TYR A 100 -0.39 12.66 -2.78
N PRO A 101 -1.54 11.96 -3.01
CA PRO A 101 -2.48 11.62 -1.94
C PRO A 101 -1.83 10.81 -0.82
N ILE A 102 -1.01 9.81 -1.15
CA ILE A 102 -0.32 8.99 -0.15
C ILE A 102 0.66 9.85 0.66
N LYS A 103 1.47 10.68 -0.01
CA LYS A 103 2.39 11.60 0.68
C LYS A 103 1.65 12.59 1.59
N TYR A 104 0.48 13.06 1.14
CA TYR A 104 -0.36 13.95 1.93
C TYR A 104 -0.84 13.25 3.20
N ILE A 105 -1.43 12.05 3.10
CA ILE A 105 -1.91 11.28 4.26
C ILE A 105 -0.77 10.99 5.23
N VAL A 106 0.38 10.50 4.74
CA VAL A 106 1.56 10.25 5.57
C VAL A 106 1.98 11.52 6.34
N ASN A 107 1.93 12.69 5.68
CA ASN A 107 2.26 13.95 6.34
C ASN A 107 1.24 14.36 7.39
N GLU A 108 -0.04 14.08 7.21
CA GLU A 108 -1.08 14.36 8.21
C GLU A 108 -0.90 13.53 9.49
N TRP A 109 -0.47 12.28 9.35
CA TRP A 109 -0.20 11.39 10.50
C TRP A 109 1.09 11.71 11.26
N LYS A 110 2.04 12.46 10.69
CA LYS A 110 3.25 13.00 11.35
C LYS A 110 3.90 12.01 12.32
N GLY A 111 3.85 12.35 13.63
CA GLY A 111 4.50 11.58 14.69
C GLY A 111 3.74 10.33 15.15
N ASP A 112 2.48 10.19 14.79
CA ASP A 112 1.67 9.02 15.14
C ASP A 112 1.86 7.88 14.13
N GLY A 113 2.20 8.21 12.88
CA GLY A 113 2.53 7.22 11.84
C GLY A 113 3.95 6.69 12.00
N HIS A 114 4.11 5.37 11.93
CA HIS A 114 5.42 4.71 12.08
C HIS A 114 5.57 3.49 11.15
N SER A 115 6.78 2.92 11.09
CA SER A 115 7.11 1.71 10.32
C SER A 115 6.67 1.78 8.85
N HIS A 116 6.83 2.97 8.25
CA HIS A 116 6.51 3.22 6.85
C HIS A 116 7.28 2.26 5.95
N SER A 117 6.58 1.63 5.00
CA SER A 117 7.21 0.69 4.08
C SER A 117 6.41 0.51 2.81
N TYR A 118 6.96 -0.26 1.88
CA TYR A 118 6.32 -0.63 0.63
C TYR A 118 6.86 -1.95 0.08
N PHE A 119 6.04 -2.59 -0.75
CA PHE A 119 6.42 -3.71 -1.61
C PHE A 119 5.78 -3.55 -2.98
N THR A 120 6.43 -4.02 -4.02
CA THR A 120 5.75 -4.27 -5.29
C THR A 120 4.79 -5.45 -5.13
N LEU A 121 3.73 -5.48 -5.92
CA LEU A 121 2.83 -6.63 -5.93
C LEU A 121 3.58 -7.91 -6.31
N LYS A 122 4.59 -7.82 -7.19
CA LYS A 122 5.44 -8.95 -7.54
C LYS A 122 6.12 -9.53 -6.30
N GLU A 123 6.77 -8.69 -5.47
CA GLU A 123 7.41 -9.14 -4.23
C GLU A 123 6.42 -9.87 -3.33
N LEU A 124 5.20 -9.31 -3.14
CA LEU A 124 4.17 -9.92 -2.29
C LEU A 124 3.62 -11.24 -2.87
N LEU A 125 3.54 -11.37 -4.20
CA LEU A 125 3.11 -12.61 -4.85
C LEU A 125 4.17 -13.72 -4.81
N GLU A 126 5.45 -13.38 -4.67
CA GLU A 126 6.55 -14.34 -4.54
C GLU A 126 6.73 -14.86 -3.11
N VAL A 127 6.03 -14.28 -2.13
CA VAL A 127 6.05 -14.76 -0.74
C VAL A 127 5.33 -16.10 -0.62
N ASP A 128 5.96 -17.06 0.01
CA ASP A 128 5.29 -18.29 0.47
C ASP A 128 4.44 -17.99 1.71
N TRP A 129 3.21 -17.50 1.50
CA TRP A 129 2.27 -17.18 2.58
C TRP A 129 1.84 -18.40 3.38
N ASP A 130 1.87 -19.59 2.78
CA ASP A 130 1.41 -20.82 3.44
C ASP A 130 2.36 -21.27 4.55
N LYS A 131 3.62 -20.86 4.48
CA LYS A 131 4.57 -21.10 5.60
C LYS A 131 4.14 -20.45 6.92
N TYR A 132 3.32 -19.38 6.85
CA TYR A 132 2.78 -18.71 8.03
C TYR A 132 1.43 -19.29 8.46
N CYS A 133 0.66 -19.83 7.51
CA CYS A 133 -0.69 -20.38 7.70
C CYS A 133 -0.62 -21.84 8.17
N VAL A 134 -0.11 -22.07 9.38
CA VAL A 134 0.12 -23.41 9.91
C VAL A 134 -0.76 -23.72 11.12
N LYS A 135 -1.09 -24.98 11.29
CA LYS A 135 -1.73 -25.49 12.50
C LYS A 135 -0.68 -25.88 13.52
N LEU A 136 -0.66 -25.18 14.64
CA LEU A 136 0.19 -25.48 15.80
C LEU A 136 -0.64 -26.18 16.89
N PRO A 137 -0.02 -26.85 17.87
CA PRO A 137 -0.76 -27.56 18.93
C PRO A 137 -1.78 -26.69 19.69
N GLU A 138 -1.47 -25.42 19.90
CA GLU A 138 -2.27 -24.48 20.68
C GLU A 138 -2.98 -23.42 19.84
N VAL A 139 -2.62 -23.28 18.55
CA VAL A 139 -3.10 -22.19 17.68
C VAL A 139 -3.28 -22.70 16.26
N ASP A 140 -4.45 -22.47 15.69
CA ASP A 140 -4.73 -22.70 14.28
C ASP A 140 -4.67 -21.38 13.50
N ARG A 141 -3.69 -21.26 12.62
CA ARG A 141 -3.44 -20.06 11.78
C ARG A 141 -3.80 -20.29 10.31
N THR A 142 -4.49 -21.36 9.97
CA THR A 142 -4.69 -21.76 8.57
C THR A 142 -5.43 -20.72 7.74
N ASN A 143 -6.26 -19.89 8.35
CA ASN A 143 -7.08 -18.86 7.69
C ASN A 143 -6.71 -17.42 8.07
N TRP A 144 -5.65 -17.20 8.84
CA TRP A 144 -5.33 -15.86 9.36
C TRP A 144 -4.93 -14.84 8.30
N LEU A 145 -4.58 -15.28 7.11
CA LEU A 145 -4.17 -14.43 5.99
C LEU A 145 -5.10 -14.55 4.77
N ASP A 146 -6.27 -15.18 4.90
CA ASP A 146 -7.13 -15.45 3.73
C ASP A 146 -7.66 -14.16 3.10
N ASP A 147 -8.04 -13.17 3.89
CA ASP A 147 -8.51 -11.87 3.40
C ASP A 147 -7.38 -11.13 2.67
N PHE A 148 -6.17 -11.12 3.24
CA PHE A 148 -5.03 -10.51 2.56
C PHE A 148 -4.62 -11.25 1.28
N LYS A 149 -4.66 -12.58 1.27
CA LYS A 149 -4.44 -13.38 0.05
C LYS A 149 -5.50 -13.08 -1.01
N GLN A 150 -6.74 -12.82 -0.61
CA GLN A 150 -7.80 -12.42 -1.53
C GLN A 150 -7.52 -11.02 -2.08
N THR A 151 -7.12 -10.06 -1.25
CA THR A 151 -6.67 -8.74 -1.68
C THR A 151 -5.54 -8.84 -2.72
N LEU A 152 -4.52 -9.67 -2.50
CA LEU A 152 -3.44 -9.86 -3.47
C LEU A 152 -3.94 -10.39 -4.83
N LYS A 153 -5.02 -11.20 -4.85
CA LYS A 153 -5.63 -11.65 -6.11
C LYS A 153 -6.35 -10.51 -6.83
N GLU A 154 -7.04 -9.65 -6.10
CA GLU A 154 -7.73 -8.48 -6.64
C GLU A 154 -6.75 -7.47 -7.21
N LEU A 155 -5.65 -7.22 -6.51
CA LEU A 155 -4.59 -6.32 -6.97
C LEU A 155 -3.95 -6.76 -8.31
N LYS A 156 -3.97 -8.06 -8.64
CA LYS A 156 -3.49 -8.57 -9.94
C LYS A 156 -4.33 -8.10 -11.13
N GLU A 157 -5.56 -7.68 -10.90
CA GLU A 157 -6.44 -7.15 -11.95
C GLU A 157 -6.10 -5.69 -12.32
N ILE A 158 -5.32 -4.99 -11.48
CA ILE A 158 -4.93 -3.59 -11.71
C ILE A 158 -3.97 -3.49 -12.90
N ASP A 159 -2.98 -4.36 -12.97
CA ASP A 159 -2.02 -4.40 -14.08
C ASP A 159 -1.52 -5.83 -14.34
N LYS A 160 -1.33 -6.17 -15.62
CA LYS A 160 -0.80 -7.48 -16.03
C LYS A 160 0.63 -7.71 -15.57
N ASN A 161 1.40 -6.63 -15.42
CA ASN A 161 2.75 -6.68 -14.86
C ASN A 161 2.70 -6.31 -13.36
N PRO A 162 2.90 -7.25 -12.43
CA PRO A 162 2.83 -6.97 -11.01
C PRO A 162 3.95 -6.05 -10.49
N GLU A 163 4.97 -5.75 -11.29
CA GLU A 163 5.97 -4.72 -10.98
C GLU A 163 5.39 -3.30 -11.14
N ASN A 164 4.30 -3.15 -11.92
CA ASN A 164 3.59 -1.90 -12.10
C ASN A 164 2.56 -1.62 -11.00
N VAL A 165 2.44 -2.48 -10.01
CA VAL A 165 1.57 -2.28 -8.85
C VAL A 165 2.44 -2.27 -7.59
N ARG A 166 2.27 -1.26 -6.75
CA ARG A 166 3.02 -1.08 -5.51
C ARG A 166 2.06 -0.84 -4.36
N CYS A 167 2.27 -1.56 -3.26
CA CYS A 167 1.56 -1.38 -2.01
C CYS A 167 2.42 -0.55 -1.07
N VAL A 168 1.91 0.60 -0.63
CA VAL A 168 2.59 1.52 0.29
C VAL A 168 1.79 1.56 1.58
N PHE A 169 2.43 1.39 2.71
CA PHE A 169 1.72 1.31 3.98
C PHE A 169 2.53 1.90 5.15
N PHE A 170 1.82 2.23 6.20
CA PHE A 170 2.36 2.60 7.50
C PHE A 170 1.37 2.20 8.61
N PHE A 171 1.80 2.32 9.84
CA PHE A 171 1.01 1.97 11.02
C PHE A 171 0.87 3.17 11.95
N ASP A 172 -0.22 3.19 12.71
CA ASP A 172 -0.42 4.14 13.81
C ASP A 172 -0.46 3.44 15.17
N ASN A 173 -0.57 4.21 16.25
CA ASN A 173 -0.72 3.70 17.63
C ASN A 173 -1.96 4.26 18.33
#